data_87a3ab14f219ad871323e2fff7eb508e
#
_entry.id   87a3ab14f219ad871323e2fff7eb508e
#
_cell.length_a   1.000
_cell.length_b   1.000
_cell.length_c   1.000
_cell.angle_alpha   90.00
_cell.angle_beta   90.00
_cell.angle_gamma   90.00
#
_symmetry.space_group_name_H-M   'P 1'
#
loop_
_entity.id
_entity.type
_entity.pdbx_description
1 polymer ?
#
loop_
_entity_poly.entity_id
_entity_poly.type
_entity_poly.pdbx_seq_one_letter_code
_entity_poly.pdbx_strand_id
1 'polypeptide(L)' 'MPTQVFTAVLHQEEDLYVAECPEVGTVSQGKTIEEAIANLKEATELYLQEFPLPSVSRPIVAVFEAAVHG' A
#
# COMPACT_ATOMS: atom_id res chain seq x y z
N MET A 1 -20.35 8.48 -1.77
CA MET A 1 -19.59 7.30 -2.25
C MET A 1 -19.17 6.46 -1.06
N PRO A 2 -19.42 5.18 -1.09
CA PRO A 2 -18.93 4.33 -0.02
C PRO A 2 -17.41 4.27 -0.02
N THR A 3 -16.84 4.11 1.14
CA THR A 3 -15.41 3.92 1.28
C THR A 3 -15.12 2.50 1.74
N GLN A 4 -13.91 2.08 1.53
CA GLN A 4 -13.46 0.75 1.89
C GLN A 4 -12.06 0.87 2.49
N VAL A 5 -11.76 0.01 3.43
CA VAL A 5 -10.44 0.03 4.08
C VAL A 5 -9.44 -0.75 3.25
N PHE A 6 -8.33 -0.13 2.96
CA PHE A 6 -7.21 -0.76 2.26
C PHE A 6 -5.98 -0.76 3.16
N THR A 7 -5.07 -1.66 2.88
CA THR A 7 -3.83 -1.79 3.63
C THR A 7 -2.72 -1.02 2.93
N ALA A 8 -1.88 -0.36 3.70
CA ALA A 8 -0.65 0.23 3.19
C ALA A 8 0.53 -0.45 3.88
N VAL A 9 1.43 -1.01 3.07
CA VAL A 9 2.68 -1.57 3.56
C VAL A 9 3.78 -0.62 3.13
N LEU A 10 4.56 -0.15 4.09
CA LEU A 10 5.58 0.87 3.83
C LEU A 10 6.97 0.34 4.11
N HIS A 11 7.93 0.85 3.34
CA HIS A 11 9.34 0.66 3.66
C HIS A 11 10.08 1.93 3.25
N GLN A 12 11.25 2.11 3.84
CA GLN A 12 12.07 3.28 3.56
C GLN A 12 13.15 2.92 2.56
N GLU A 13 13.29 3.74 1.54
CA GLU A 13 14.36 3.61 0.55
C GLU A 13 15.09 4.94 0.48
N GLU A 14 16.33 4.96 0.97
CA GLU A 14 17.13 6.18 1.04
C GLU A 14 16.36 7.28 1.77
N ASP A 15 16.02 8.37 1.09
CA ASP A 15 15.33 9.49 1.70
C ASP A 15 13.82 9.46 1.48
N LEU A 16 13.31 8.37 0.90
CA LEU A 16 11.90 8.27 0.56
C LEU A 16 11.24 7.11 1.28
N TYR A 17 9.94 7.23 1.46
CA TYR A 17 9.09 6.14 1.91
C TYR A 17 8.28 5.63 0.74
N VAL A 18 8.26 4.32 0.57
CA VAL A 18 7.48 3.67 -0.47
C VAL A 18 6.30 2.98 0.19
N ALA A 19 5.11 3.20 -0.35
CA ALA A 19 3.89 2.60 0.17
C ALA A 19 3.26 1.73 -0.92
N GLU A 20 2.83 0.54 -0.53
CA GLU A 20 2.23 -0.42 -1.43
C GLU A 20 0.89 -0.88 -0.88
N CYS A 21 -0.10 -0.97 -1.74
CA CYS A 21 -1.43 -1.48 -1.38
C CYS A 21 -1.55 -2.92 -1.91
N PRO A 22 -1.45 -3.93 -1.05
CA PRO A 22 -1.45 -5.32 -1.52
C PRO A 22 -2.77 -5.77 -2.11
N GLU A 23 -3.89 -5.18 -1.71
CA GLU A 23 -5.20 -5.56 -2.25
C GLU A 23 -5.32 -5.23 -3.73
N VAL A 24 -4.70 -4.15 -4.16
CA VAL A 24 -4.87 -3.61 -5.51
C VAL A 24 -3.59 -3.75 -6.32
N GLY A 25 -2.45 -3.65 -5.67
CA GLY A 25 -1.15 -3.68 -6.32
C GLY A 25 -0.61 -2.30 -6.68
N THR A 26 -1.25 -1.24 -6.18
CA THR A 26 -0.76 0.12 -6.42
C THR A 26 0.42 0.43 -5.51
N VAL A 27 1.31 1.29 -6.00
CA VAL A 27 2.52 1.68 -5.28
C VAL A 27 2.69 3.18 -5.42
N SER A 28 3.13 3.83 -4.37
CA SER A 28 3.43 5.25 -4.41
C SER A 28 4.57 5.55 -3.45
N GLN A 29 5.00 6.79 -3.41
CA GLN A 29 6.12 7.20 -2.55
C GLN A 29 5.91 8.61 -2.05
N GLY A 30 6.68 8.98 -1.03
CA GLY A 30 6.67 10.30 -0.46
C GLY A 30 7.86 10.51 0.45
N LYS A 31 8.09 11.75 0.84
CA LYS A 31 9.21 12.10 1.72
C LYS A 31 8.90 11.79 3.18
N THR A 32 7.63 11.63 3.51
CA THR A 32 7.17 11.23 4.84
C THR A 32 6.22 10.06 4.69
N ILE A 33 5.98 9.37 5.79
CA ILE A 33 5.01 8.26 5.81
C ILE A 33 3.62 8.77 5.42
N GLU A 34 3.22 9.92 5.98
CA GLU A 34 1.91 10.50 5.69
C GLU A 34 1.78 10.87 4.22
N GLU A 35 2.83 11.43 3.64
CA GLU A 35 2.82 11.79 2.22
C GLU A 35 2.74 10.56 1.34
N ALA A 36 3.50 9.52 1.67
CA ALA A 36 3.47 8.27 0.92
C ALA A 36 2.07 7.64 0.94
N ILE A 37 1.41 7.66 2.09
CA ILE A 37 0.05 7.13 2.22
C ILE A 37 -0.95 7.98 1.45
N ALA A 38 -0.84 9.30 1.54
CA ALA A 38 -1.74 10.20 0.79
C ALA A 38 -1.60 9.99 -0.71
N ASN A 39 -0.37 9.83 -1.19
CA ASN A 39 -0.12 9.57 -2.60
C ASN A 39 -0.61 8.19 -3.00
N LEU A 40 -0.49 7.20 -2.12
CA LEU A 40 -1.01 5.86 -2.38
C LEU A 40 -2.53 5.87 -2.48
N LYS A 41 -3.19 6.62 -1.60
CA LYS A 41 -4.64 6.77 -1.64
C LYS A 41 -5.08 7.30 -3.00
N GLU A 42 -4.44 8.38 -3.46
CA GLU A 42 -4.77 8.96 -4.74
C GLU A 42 -4.55 7.99 -5.90
N ALA A 43 -3.40 7.31 -5.89
CA ALA A 43 -3.09 6.34 -6.93
C ALA A 43 -4.09 5.18 -6.93
N THR A 44 -4.50 4.73 -5.76
CA THR A 44 -5.45 3.63 -5.62
C THR A 44 -6.83 4.05 -6.09
N GLU A 45 -7.27 5.26 -5.74
CA GLU A 45 -8.56 5.78 -6.18
C GLU A 45 -8.61 5.93 -7.70
N LEU A 46 -7.54 6.43 -8.29
CA LEU A 46 -7.46 6.56 -9.75
C LEU A 46 -7.48 5.19 -10.44
N TYR A 47 -6.75 4.24 -9.90
CA TYR A 47 -6.74 2.88 -10.44
C TYR A 47 -8.14 2.27 -10.40
N LEU A 48 -8.84 2.42 -9.27
CA LEU A 48 -10.15 1.81 -9.09
C LEU A 48 -11.26 2.47 -9.93
N GLN A 49 -11.05 3.69 -10.41
CA GLN A 49 -11.94 4.32 -11.36
C GLN A 49 -11.93 3.59 -12.70
N GLU A 50 -10.74 3.11 -13.10
CA GLU A 50 -10.56 2.41 -14.37
C GLU A 50 -10.79 0.90 -14.22
N PHE A 51 -10.42 0.34 -13.09
CA PHE A 51 -10.42 -1.10 -12.86
C PHE A 51 -11.12 -1.43 -11.55
N PRO A 52 -12.45 -1.33 -11.50
CA PRO A 52 -13.17 -1.62 -10.25
C PRO A 52 -12.96 -3.06 -9.82
N LEU A 53 -12.77 -3.26 -8.53
CA LEU A 53 -12.61 -4.60 -7.97
C LEU A 53 -13.98 -5.23 -7.77
N PRO A 54 -14.20 -6.47 -8.25
CA PRO A 54 -15.47 -7.16 -8.04
C PRO A 54 -15.67 -7.53 -6.57
N SER A 55 -14.60 -7.83 -5.87
CA SER A 55 -14.63 -8.10 -4.44
C SER A 55 -13.24 -7.86 -3.91
N VAL A 56 -13.15 -7.52 -2.62
CA VAL A 56 -11.88 -7.27 -1.99
C VAL A 56 -11.71 -8.24 -0.83
N SER A 57 -10.63 -9.02 -0.89
CA SER A 57 -10.21 -9.85 0.22
C SER A 57 -9.27 -9.03 1.07
N ARG A 58 -9.54 -8.97 2.37
CA ARG A 58 -8.61 -8.29 3.27
C ARG A 58 -7.40 -9.17 3.46
N PRO A 59 -6.19 -8.65 3.23
CA PRO A 59 -4.99 -9.41 3.51
C PRO A 59 -4.80 -9.58 5.00
N ILE A 60 -4.19 -10.69 5.37
CA ILE A 60 -3.74 -10.90 6.74
C ILE A 60 -2.25 -10.56 6.74
N VAL A 61 -1.87 -9.56 7.52
CA VAL A 61 -0.48 -9.13 7.60
C VAL A 61 0.12 -9.72 8.87
N ALA A 62 1.23 -10.43 8.72
CA ALA A 62 1.89 -11.07 9.84
C ALA A 62 3.39 -10.86 9.73
N VAL A 63 4.05 -10.89 10.88
CA VAL A 63 5.50 -10.75 10.99
C VAL A 63 6.05 -12.06 11.53
N PHE A 64 7.17 -12.51 11.00
CA PHE A 64 7.79 -13.74 11.47
C PHE A 64 9.31 -13.57 11.52
N GLU A 65 9.95 -14.43 12.28
CA GLU A 65 11.39 -14.42 12.41
C GLU A 65 11.99 -15.57 11.61
N ALA A 66 13.11 -15.28 10.97
CA ALA A 66 13.83 -16.28 10.21
C ALA A 66 15.31 -16.12 10.46
N ALA A 67 16.05 -17.21 10.48
CA ALA A 67 17.49 -17.16 10.63
C ALA A 67 18.14 -16.61 9.37
N VAL A 68 19.12 -15.74 9.54
CA VAL A 68 19.86 -15.17 8.42
C VAL A 68 21.30 -15.63 8.50
N HIS A 69 21.93 -15.78 7.35
CA HIS A 69 23.33 -16.17 7.23
C HIS A 69 24.19 -14.96 6.94
N GLY A 70 25.32 -14.92 7.57
CA GLY A 70 26.27 -13.85 7.32
C GLY A 70 26.40 -12.87 8.43
#